data_87c7d9319e0a5a4858fbb71be1249cd2
#
_entry.id   87c7d9319e0a5a4858fbb71be1249cd2
#
_cell.length_a   1.000
_cell.length_b   1.000
_cell.length_c   1.000
_cell.angle_alpha   90.00
_cell.angle_beta   90.00
_cell.angle_gamma   90.00
#
_symmetry.space_group_name_H-M   'P 1'
#
loop_
_entity.id
_entity.type
_entity.pdbx_description
1 polymer ?
#
loop_
_entity_poly.entity_id
_entity_poly.type
_entity_poly.pdbx_seq_one_letter_code
_entity_poly.pdbx_strand_id
1 'polypeptide(L)'
;WHQGVIVIVASRIVETYYRPVLILCADGDTLKGSGRSVPEFDLHAGLTRCADVLLGFGGHRQAAGLRMAPERLEELRDRFDAVIREDLGDKPLTPSLKVDAEMPFSQASDFTVLKGLELLQPFGIGNPEPVFASQPLRVKKRKAFGHSREHISLEVTEESSGITLQAKAWRQADQIPDAIQGKRIRLAYTPGINAYNGIASVELRVRDWEILG
;
A
#
# COMPACT_ATOMS: atom_id res chain seq x y z
N TRP A 1 11.40 -16.85 13.81
CA TRP A 1 11.33 -15.37 13.88
C TRP A 1 11.19 -14.95 15.33
N HIS A 2 11.86 -13.86 15.72
CA HIS A 2 11.70 -13.30 17.06
C HIS A 2 10.31 -12.63 17.19
N GLN A 3 9.66 -12.76 18.35
CA GLN A 3 8.31 -12.22 18.62
C GLN A 3 8.18 -10.73 18.27
N GLY A 4 9.24 -9.94 18.47
CA GLY A 4 9.23 -8.49 18.17
C GLY A 4 9.17 -8.14 16.69
N VAL A 5 9.44 -9.08 15.76
CA VAL A 5 9.46 -8.81 14.31
C VAL A 5 8.29 -9.44 13.56
N ILE A 6 7.57 -10.41 14.15
CA ILE A 6 6.45 -11.09 13.44
C ILE A 6 5.35 -10.13 13.01
N VAL A 7 5.14 -9.05 13.75
CA VAL A 7 4.19 -7.98 13.43
C VAL A 7 4.56 -7.30 12.10
N ILE A 8 5.84 -6.94 11.94
CA ILE A 8 6.35 -6.29 10.72
C ILE A 8 6.31 -7.28 9.55
N VAL A 9 6.68 -8.54 9.80
CA VAL A 9 6.65 -9.60 8.78
C VAL A 9 5.22 -9.83 8.29
N ALA A 10 4.24 -9.94 9.20
CA ALA A 10 2.83 -10.09 8.82
C ALA A 10 2.35 -8.92 7.95
N SER A 11 2.67 -7.67 8.32
CA SER A 11 2.32 -6.50 7.51
C SER A 11 2.94 -6.56 6.11
N ARG A 12 4.23 -6.93 5.99
CA ARG A 12 4.91 -7.06 4.69
C ARG A 12 4.31 -8.14 3.80
N ILE A 13 3.89 -9.26 4.39
CA ILE A 13 3.27 -10.34 3.62
C ILE A 13 1.89 -9.91 3.12
N VAL A 14 1.08 -9.23 3.95
CA VAL A 14 -0.20 -8.64 3.50
C VAL A 14 0.02 -7.63 2.37
N GLU A 15 1.00 -6.74 2.49
CA GLU A 15 1.34 -5.78 1.42
C GLU A 15 1.71 -6.48 0.11
N THR A 16 2.43 -7.62 0.19
CA THR A 16 2.93 -8.34 -0.99
C THR A 16 1.85 -9.19 -1.65
N TYR A 17 1.05 -9.92 -0.86
CA TYR A 17 0.11 -10.93 -1.37
C TYR A 17 -1.35 -10.51 -1.32
N TYR A 18 -1.65 -9.41 -0.64
CA TYR A 18 -2.99 -8.87 -0.40
C TYR A 18 -3.97 -9.94 0.09
N ARG A 19 -3.57 -10.62 1.18
CA ARG A 19 -4.34 -11.70 1.83
C ARG A 19 -4.28 -11.55 3.34
N PRO A 20 -5.29 -12.01 4.11
CA PRO A 20 -5.17 -12.18 5.55
C PRO A 20 -4.01 -13.12 5.87
N VAL A 21 -3.22 -12.79 6.88
CA VAL A 21 -1.99 -13.53 7.25
C VAL A 21 -1.92 -13.69 8.76
N LEU A 22 -1.58 -14.91 9.20
CA LEU A 22 -1.18 -15.21 10.56
C LEU A 22 0.28 -15.67 10.55
N ILE A 23 1.14 -15.02 11.32
CA ILE A 23 2.54 -15.42 11.53
C ILE A 23 2.66 -15.91 12.97
N LEU A 24 3.15 -17.13 13.12
CA LEU A 24 3.34 -17.76 14.43
C LEU A 24 4.82 -18.00 14.72
N CYS A 25 5.20 -17.89 15.98
CA CYS A 25 6.52 -18.27 16.47
C CYS A 25 6.38 -19.04 17.79
N ALA A 26 7.38 -19.87 18.11
CA ALA A 26 7.44 -20.58 19.36
C ALA A 26 7.59 -19.60 20.54
N ASP A 27 6.86 -19.85 21.63
CA ASP A 27 6.88 -19.12 22.89
C ASP A 27 6.73 -20.13 24.04
N GLY A 28 7.87 -20.72 24.45
CA GLY A 28 7.88 -21.87 25.35
C GLY A 28 7.14 -23.06 24.75
N ASP A 29 6.18 -23.61 25.50
CA ASP A 29 5.34 -24.75 25.06
C ASP A 29 4.13 -24.33 24.21
N THR A 30 4.06 -23.07 23.82
CA THR A 30 2.95 -22.53 23.01
C THR A 30 3.46 -21.85 21.75
N LEU A 31 2.55 -21.59 20.80
CA LEU A 31 2.76 -20.69 19.69
C LEU A 31 2.11 -19.34 19.99
N LYS A 32 2.85 -18.26 19.74
CA LYS A 32 2.34 -16.91 19.77
C LYS A 32 2.29 -16.35 18.36
N GLY A 33 1.20 -15.70 18.00
CA GLY A 33 0.98 -15.22 16.65
C GLY A 33 0.62 -13.74 16.57
N SER A 34 0.91 -13.17 15.41
CA SER A 34 0.44 -11.87 14.97
C SER A 34 -0.24 -12.00 13.63
N GLY A 35 -1.47 -11.52 13.57
CA GLY A 35 -2.26 -11.47 12.35
C GLY A 35 -2.37 -10.05 11.79
N ARG A 36 -2.44 -9.99 10.46
CA ARG A 36 -2.77 -8.80 9.69
C ARG A 36 -3.76 -9.15 8.61
N SER A 37 -4.61 -8.21 8.24
CA SER A 37 -5.68 -8.44 7.28
C SER A 37 -5.78 -7.31 6.26
N VAL A 38 -6.53 -7.59 5.21
CA VAL A 38 -6.99 -6.64 4.20
C VAL A 38 -8.32 -6.02 4.63
N PRO A 39 -8.73 -4.86 4.09
CA PRO A 39 -9.99 -4.20 4.47
C PRO A 39 -11.24 -5.07 4.31
N GLU A 40 -11.22 -6.01 3.36
CA GLU A 40 -12.34 -6.87 3.00
C GLU A 40 -12.61 -7.99 4.03
N PHE A 41 -11.63 -8.33 4.90
CA PHE A 41 -11.77 -9.42 5.87
C PHE A 41 -11.60 -8.94 7.31
N ASP A 42 -12.58 -9.25 8.15
CA ASP A 42 -12.52 -8.99 9.59
C ASP A 42 -11.73 -10.09 10.31
N LEU A 43 -10.47 -9.81 10.61
CA LEU A 43 -9.56 -10.75 11.25
C LEU A 43 -10.04 -11.19 12.64
N HIS A 44 -10.59 -10.27 13.43
CA HIS A 44 -11.09 -10.58 14.76
C HIS A 44 -12.31 -11.50 14.70
N ALA A 45 -13.26 -11.21 13.81
CA ALA A 45 -14.41 -12.07 13.57
C ALA A 45 -13.99 -13.46 13.04
N GLY A 46 -13.02 -13.52 12.13
CA GLY A 46 -12.46 -14.78 11.63
C GLY A 46 -11.81 -15.63 12.74
N LEU A 47 -11.02 -15.03 13.61
CA LEU A 47 -10.42 -15.72 14.75
C LEU A 47 -11.47 -16.15 15.78
N THR A 48 -12.56 -15.39 15.95
CA THR A 48 -13.67 -15.77 16.82
C THR A 48 -14.32 -17.10 16.41
N ARG A 49 -14.41 -17.36 15.10
CA ARG A 49 -14.91 -18.63 14.54
C ARG A 49 -13.93 -19.80 14.73
N CYS A 50 -12.69 -19.51 15.11
CA CYS A 50 -11.65 -20.49 15.43
C CYS A 50 -11.32 -20.51 16.95
N ALA A 51 -12.13 -19.90 17.80
CA ALA A 51 -11.82 -19.67 19.21
C ALA A 51 -11.51 -20.96 19.99
N ASP A 52 -12.17 -22.05 19.68
CA ASP A 52 -12.03 -23.37 20.35
C ASP A 52 -10.68 -24.06 20.06
N VAL A 53 -9.93 -23.62 19.04
CA VAL A 53 -8.56 -24.11 18.74
C VAL A 53 -7.46 -23.19 19.30
N LEU A 54 -7.85 -22.05 19.90
CA LEU A 54 -6.94 -21.04 20.43
C LEU A 54 -6.91 -21.06 21.96
N LEU A 55 -5.77 -20.82 22.57
CA LEU A 55 -5.64 -20.56 23.99
C LEU A 55 -6.09 -19.14 24.36
N GLY A 56 -6.04 -18.22 23.39
CA GLY A 56 -6.50 -16.85 23.52
C GLY A 56 -6.14 -16.03 22.30
N PHE A 57 -6.94 -15.01 22.04
CA PHE A 57 -6.70 -14.06 20.97
C PHE A 57 -7.33 -12.70 21.32
N GLY A 58 -6.92 -11.66 20.62
CA GLY A 58 -7.49 -10.32 20.77
C GLY A 58 -6.94 -9.38 19.71
N GLY A 59 -7.66 -8.30 19.49
CA GLY A 59 -7.31 -7.31 18.48
C GLY A 59 -8.51 -6.65 17.85
N HIS A 60 -8.35 -6.21 16.63
CA HIS A 60 -9.34 -5.48 15.86
C HIS A 60 -9.46 -6.06 14.44
N ARG A 61 -10.31 -5.45 13.63
CA ARG A 61 -10.61 -5.87 12.27
C ARG A 61 -9.38 -6.18 11.40
N GLN A 62 -8.31 -5.40 11.48
CA GLN A 62 -7.14 -5.52 10.59
C GLN A 62 -5.89 -6.05 11.27
N ALA A 63 -5.90 -6.19 12.60
CA ALA A 63 -4.74 -6.63 13.36
C ALA A 63 -5.16 -7.38 14.61
N ALA A 64 -4.59 -8.56 14.83
CA ALA A 64 -4.87 -9.37 16.01
C ALA A 64 -3.61 -10.10 16.48
N GLY A 65 -3.58 -10.42 17.79
CA GLY A 65 -2.65 -11.35 18.39
C GLY A 65 -3.35 -12.63 18.78
N LEU A 66 -2.64 -13.75 18.81
CA LEU A 66 -3.18 -15.03 19.26
C LEU A 66 -2.13 -15.89 19.98
N ARG A 67 -2.63 -16.85 20.76
CA ARG A 67 -1.82 -17.94 21.35
C ARG A 67 -2.54 -19.26 21.14
N MET A 68 -1.76 -20.33 20.91
CA MET A 68 -2.31 -21.66 20.68
C MET A 68 -1.33 -22.75 21.08
N ALA A 69 -1.83 -23.97 21.22
CA ALA A 69 -0.99 -25.14 21.38
C ALA A 69 -0.41 -25.56 20.01
N PRO A 70 0.86 -25.96 19.93
CA PRO A 70 1.51 -26.36 18.65
C PRO A 70 0.76 -27.48 17.93
N GLU A 71 0.18 -28.42 18.65
CA GLU A 71 -0.54 -29.59 18.15
C GLU A 71 -1.82 -29.21 17.37
N ARG A 72 -2.35 -28.02 17.62
CA ARG A 72 -3.58 -27.50 16.97
C ARG A 72 -3.28 -26.66 15.71
N LEU A 73 -2.01 -26.57 15.29
CA LEU A 73 -1.61 -25.68 14.19
C LEU A 73 -2.29 -26.02 12.87
N GLU A 74 -2.27 -27.29 12.47
CA GLU A 74 -2.91 -27.71 11.20
C GLU A 74 -4.43 -27.50 11.25
N GLU A 75 -5.07 -27.76 12.39
CA GLU A 75 -6.49 -27.54 12.56
C GLU A 75 -6.84 -26.03 12.46
N LEU A 76 -6.05 -25.14 13.06
CA LEU A 76 -6.24 -23.70 12.89
C LEU A 76 -6.09 -23.29 11.42
N ARG A 77 -5.05 -23.81 10.75
CA ARG A 77 -4.80 -23.51 9.34
C ARG A 77 -6.00 -23.87 8.45
N ASP A 78 -6.51 -25.08 8.59
CA ASP A 78 -7.60 -25.57 7.75
C ASP A 78 -8.91 -24.79 8.03
N ARG A 79 -9.22 -24.55 9.30
CA ARG A 79 -10.40 -23.79 9.70
C ARG A 79 -10.33 -22.33 9.28
N PHE A 80 -9.17 -21.70 9.49
CA PHE A 80 -9.01 -20.30 9.14
C PHE A 80 -9.06 -20.08 7.62
N ASP A 81 -8.48 -21.00 6.82
CA ASP A 81 -8.61 -20.98 5.37
C ASP A 81 -10.08 -21.14 4.92
N ALA A 82 -10.82 -22.06 5.55
CA ALA A 82 -12.25 -22.25 5.28
C ALA A 82 -13.07 -20.98 5.59
N VAL A 83 -12.78 -20.34 6.73
CA VAL A 83 -13.43 -19.07 7.14
C VAL A 83 -13.15 -17.97 6.12
N ILE A 84 -11.91 -17.84 5.68
CA ILE A 84 -11.53 -16.84 4.67
C ILE A 84 -12.26 -17.11 3.35
N ARG A 85 -12.31 -18.36 2.88
CA ARG A 85 -13.01 -18.72 1.63
C ARG A 85 -14.51 -18.46 1.72
N GLU A 86 -15.12 -18.74 2.85
CA GLU A 86 -16.54 -18.48 3.07
C GLU A 86 -16.88 -16.98 3.00
N ASP A 87 -16.05 -16.14 3.64
CA ASP A 87 -16.28 -14.69 3.70
C ASP A 87 -15.91 -13.95 2.40
N LEU A 88 -14.81 -14.35 1.76
CA LEU A 88 -14.26 -13.65 0.58
C LEU A 88 -14.61 -14.33 -0.75
N GLY A 89 -15.00 -15.61 -0.71
CA GLY A 89 -15.21 -16.44 -1.90
C GLY A 89 -13.92 -16.73 -2.66
N ASP A 90 -14.05 -17.23 -3.88
CA ASP A 90 -12.92 -17.59 -4.75
C ASP A 90 -12.44 -16.41 -5.63
N LYS A 91 -12.99 -15.22 -5.46
CA LYS A 91 -12.59 -14.05 -6.26
C LYS A 91 -11.20 -13.58 -5.87
N PRO A 92 -10.36 -13.24 -6.86
CA PRO A 92 -9.07 -12.63 -6.56
C PRO A 92 -9.28 -11.32 -5.79
N LEU A 93 -8.65 -11.20 -4.62
CA LEU A 93 -8.58 -9.93 -3.92
C LEU A 93 -7.61 -9.01 -4.66
N THR A 94 -8.10 -7.85 -5.02
CA THR A 94 -7.31 -6.82 -5.71
C THR A 94 -7.24 -5.57 -4.84
N PRO A 95 -6.04 -5.06 -4.52
CA PRO A 95 -5.92 -3.80 -3.81
C PRO A 95 -6.66 -2.69 -4.55
N SER A 96 -7.40 -1.87 -3.82
CA SER A 96 -8.03 -0.68 -4.37
C SER A 96 -7.36 0.57 -3.80
N LEU A 97 -7.13 1.56 -4.65
CA LEU A 97 -6.63 2.87 -4.25
C LEU A 97 -7.78 3.88 -4.35
N LYS A 98 -8.14 4.48 -3.23
CA LYS A 98 -9.12 5.57 -3.23
C LYS A 98 -8.45 6.82 -3.80
N VAL A 99 -9.04 7.37 -4.85
CA VAL A 99 -8.69 8.67 -5.42
C VAL A 99 -9.71 9.69 -4.90
N ASP A 100 -9.23 10.80 -4.35
CA ASP A 100 -10.10 11.81 -3.73
C ASP A 100 -10.65 12.82 -4.76
N ALA A 101 -9.84 13.17 -5.76
CA ALA A 101 -10.25 14.06 -6.85
C ALA A 101 -9.30 13.95 -8.06
N GLU A 102 -9.72 14.48 -9.20
CA GLU A 102 -8.81 14.80 -10.31
C GLU A 102 -8.12 16.14 -10.02
N MET A 103 -6.79 16.21 -10.22
CA MET A 103 -6.02 17.45 -10.04
C MET A 103 -5.11 17.62 -11.27
N PRO A 104 -5.34 18.66 -12.10
CA PRO A 104 -4.48 18.98 -13.23
C PRO A 104 -3.13 19.55 -12.76
N PHE A 105 -2.10 19.45 -13.60
CA PHE A 105 -0.76 19.91 -13.26
C PHE A 105 -0.67 21.42 -13.01
N SER A 106 -1.58 22.22 -13.53
CA SER A 106 -1.69 23.64 -13.19
C SER A 106 -1.96 23.89 -11.72
N GLN A 107 -2.75 23.01 -11.06
CA GLN A 107 -2.99 23.06 -9.62
C GLN A 107 -1.89 22.33 -8.85
N ALA A 108 -1.45 21.16 -9.33
CA ALA A 108 -0.40 20.40 -8.68
C ALA A 108 0.95 21.12 -8.63
N SER A 109 1.19 22.10 -9.52
CA SER A 109 2.39 22.95 -9.52
C SER A 109 2.23 24.27 -8.76
N ASP A 110 1.03 24.59 -8.27
CA ASP A 110 0.79 25.80 -7.50
C ASP A 110 1.19 25.61 -6.04
N PHE A 111 2.20 26.34 -5.59
CA PHE A 111 2.70 26.30 -4.20
C PHE A 111 1.63 26.72 -3.19
N THR A 112 0.66 27.55 -3.56
CA THR A 112 -0.44 27.94 -2.66
C THR A 112 -1.35 26.76 -2.38
N VAL A 113 -1.69 25.98 -3.44
CA VAL A 113 -2.45 24.73 -3.32
C VAL A 113 -1.70 23.71 -2.46
N LEU A 114 -0.40 23.53 -2.73
CA LEU A 114 0.42 22.56 -1.98
C LEU A 114 0.53 22.91 -0.50
N LYS A 115 0.74 24.18 -0.17
CA LYS A 115 0.72 24.65 1.23
C LYS A 115 -0.65 24.45 1.88
N GLY A 116 -1.74 24.63 1.12
CA GLY A 116 -3.10 24.32 1.60
C GLY A 116 -3.25 22.83 1.95
N LEU A 117 -2.70 21.93 1.13
CA LEU A 117 -2.71 20.48 1.42
C LEU A 117 -1.87 20.14 2.67
N GLU A 118 -0.76 20.83 2.91
CA GLU A 118 0.05 20.65 4.12
C GLU A 118 -0.73 20.96 5.41
N LEU A 119 -1.72 21.87 5.37
CA LEU A 119 -2.57 22.19 6.53
C LEU A 119 -3.49 21.02 6.93
N LEU A 120 -3.69 20.02 6.06
CA LEU A 120 -4.46 18.82 6.38
C LEU A 120 -3.69 17.85 7.29
N GLN A 121 -2.40 18.05 7.50
CA GLN A 121 -1.56 17.21 8.37
C GLN A 121 -1.92 17.36 9.86
N PRO A 122 -1.63 16.34 10.71
CA PRO A 122 -0.89 15.11 10.38
C PRO A 122 -1.76 14.06 9.70
N PHE A 123 -1.20 13.41 8.68
CA PHE A 123 -1.86 12.27 8.04
C PHE A 123 -1.69 10.99 8.85
N GLY A 124 -2.68 10.09 8.80
CA GLY A 124 -2.69 8.83 9.52
C GLY A 124 -3.97 8.03 9.30
N ILE A 125 -4.26 7.06 10.18
CA ILE A 125 -5.37 6.10 10.01
C ILE A 125 -6.74 6.78 9.84
N GLY A 126 -7.03 7.84 10.58
CA GLY A 126 -8.30 8.58 10.51
C GLY A 126 -8.29 9.76 9.53
N ASN A 127 -7.12 10.09 8.97
CA ASN A 127 -6.91 11.23 8.07
C ASN A 127 -5.86 10.82 7.02
N PRO A 128 -6.23 10.05 5.99
CA PRO A 128 -5.28 9.60 4.98
C PRO A 128 -4.77 10.77 4.13
N GLU A 129 -3.54 10.63 3.66
CA GLU A 129 -2.95 11.59 2.73
C GLU A 129 -3.74 11.61 1.42
N PRO A 130 -4.15 12.79 0.91
CA PRO A 130 -4.94 12.88 -0.31
C PRO A 130 -4.23 12.29 -1.53
N VAL A 131 -4.99 11.57 -2.34
CA VAL A 131 -4.54 10.99 -3.60
C VAL A 131 -5.33 11.59 -4.75
N PHE A 132 -4.64 12.06 -5.77
CA PHE A 132 -5.25 12.70 -6.92
C PHE A 132 -5.01 11.90 -8.20
N ALA A 133 -5.99 11.90 -9.11
CA ALA A 133 -5.80 11.42 -10.46
C ALA A 133 -5.28 12.55 -11.35
N SER A 134 -4.33 12.24 -12.21
CA SER A 134 -3.89 13.16 -13.26
C SER A 134 -4.84 13.14 -14.46
N GLN A 135 -4.81 14.19 -15.25
CA GLN A 135 -5.24 14.15 -16.65
C GLN A 135 -4.28 13.26 -17.46
N PRO A 136 -4.57 12.96 -18.75
CA PRO A 136 -3.65 12.21 -19.60
C PRO A 136 -2.28 12.86 -19.69
N LEU A 137 -1.24 12.05 -19.45
CA LEU A 137 0.15 12.46 -19.44
C LEU A 137 0.94 11.74 -20.53
N ARG A 138 1.98 12.38 -21.03
CA ARG A 138 3.01 11.77 -21.90
C ARG A 138 4.29 11.57 -21.10
N VAL A 139 4.79 10.34 -21.03
CA VAL A 139 6.08 10.05 -20.39
C VAL A 139 7.22 10.48 -21.30
N LYS A 140 7.96 11.51 -20.90
CA LYS A 140 9.13 12.03 -21.64
C LYS A 140 10.38 11.21 -21.33
N LYS A 141 10.57 10.88 -20.06
CA LYS A 141 11.75 10.19 -19.60
C LYS A 141 11.45 9.27 -18.42
N ARG A 142 12.10 8.11 -18.39
CA ARG A 142 12.12 7.17 -17.26
C ARG A 142 13.56 6.96 -16.82
N LYS A 143 13.80 7.01 -15.51
CA LYS A 143 15.11 6.77 -14.92
C LYS A 143 14.97 6.00 -13.62
N ALA A 144 15.66 4.86 -13.51
CA ALA A 144 15.80 4.16 -12.23
C ALA A 144 16.79 4.87 -11.32
N PHE A 145 16.50 4.95 -10.02
CA PHE A 145 17.37 5.56 -9.01
C PHE A 145 17.30 4.79 -7.67
N GLY A 146 18.12 5.19 -6.70
CA GLY A 146 18.36 4.45 -5.46
C GLY A 146 19.57 3.55 -5.58
N HIS A 147 20.08 3.06 -4.43
CA HIS A 147 21.28 2.21 -4.40
C HIS A 147 21.07 0.91 -5.19
N SER A 148 19.93 0.25 -4.98
CA SER A 148 19.52 -0.99 -5.68
C SER A 148 18.72 -0.71 -6.95
N ARG A 149 18.56 0.54 -7.39
CA ARG A 149 17.76 0.99 -8.54
C ARG A 149 16.27 0.57 -8.43
N GLU A 150 15.77 0.43 -7.23
CA GLU A 150 14.41 -0.01 -6.91
C GLU A 150 13.34 1.07 -7.09
N HIS A 151 13.73 2.31 -7.33
CA HIS A 151 12.84 3.46 -7.51
C HIS A 151 12.85 3.95 -8.95
N ILE A 152 11.73 4.53 -9.39
CA ILE A 152 11.62 5.14 -10.72
C ILE A 152 11.31 6.63 -10.60
N SER A 153 12.06 7.43 -11.36
CA SER A 153 11.73 8.82 -11.65
C SER A 153 11.19 8.91 -13.07
N LEU A 154 10.02 9.50 -13.21
CA LEU A 154 9.39 9.81 -14.48
C LEU A 154 9.36 11.33 -14.68
N GLU A 155 9.73 11.78 -15.87
CA GLU A 155 9.42 13.11 -16.36
C GLU A 155 8.15 13.01 -17.21
N VAL A 156 7.09 13.64 -16.75
CA VAL A 156 5.76 13.52 -17.37
C VAL A 156 5.21 14.89 -17.75
N THR A 157 4.63 14.97 -18.94
CA THR A 157 4.00 16.20 -19.46
C THR A 157 2.50 15.98 -19.57
N GLU A 158 1.72 16.86 -18.98
CA GLU A 158 0.26 16.85 -19.13
C GLU A 158 -0.13 17.34 -20.53
N GLU A 159 -0.92 16.56 -21.25
CA GLU A 159 -1.24 16.85 -22.65
C GLU A 159 -2.10 18.11 -22.82
N SER A 160 -2.96 18.43 -21.86
CA SER A 160 -3.87 19.58 -21.90
C SER A 160 -3.19 20.92 -21.64
N SER A 161 -2.22 20.97 -20.71
CA SER A 161 -1.55 22.20 -20.28
C SER A 161 -0.13 22.36 -20.80
N GLY A 162 0.51 21.26 -21.24
CA GLY A 162 1.92 21.23 -21.60
C GLY A 162 2.88 21.32 -20.41
N ILE A 163 2.37 21.36 -19.17
CA ILE A 163 3.18 21.43 -17.96
C ILE A 163 3.90 20.10 -17.76
N THR A 164 5.19 20.18 -17.45
CA THR A 164 6.05 19.02 -17.19
C THR A 164 6.47 18.98 -15.71
N LEU A 165 6.23 17.84 -15.05
CA LEU A 165 6.61 17.63 -13.66
C LEU A 165 7.40 16.33 -13.48
N GLN A 166 8.12 16.24 -12.36
CA GLN A 166 8.81 15.04 -11.94
C GLN A 166 7.90 14.19 -11.05
N ALA A 167 7.77 12.91 -11.40
CA ALA A 167 7.01 11.94 -10.63
C ALA A 167 7.95 10.84 -10.14
N LYS A 168 7.90 10.52 -8.83
CA LYS A 168 8.71 9.48 -8.21
C LYS A 168 7.84 8.32 -7.75
N ALA A 169 8.14 7.15 -8.27
CA ALA A 169 7.56 5.87 -7.90
C ALA A 169 8.55 5.10 -7.01
N TRP A 170 8.27 5.06 -5.72
CA TRP A 170 9.13 4.45 -4.73
C TRP A 170 8.92 2.94 -4.69
N ARG A 171 10.00 2.14 -4.86
CA ARG A 171 10.00 0.66 -4.87
C ARG A 171 9.07 0.05 -5.93
N GLN A 172 8.95 0.71 -7.08
CA GLN A 172 8.08 0.27 -8.18
C GLN A 172 8.89 -0.03 -9.46
N ALA A 173 10.20 -0.21 -9.36
CA ALA A 173 11.04 -0.44 -10.53
C ALA A 173 10.61 -1.66 -11.34
N ASP A 174 10.21 -2.74 -10.66
CA ASP A 174 9.76 -3.99 -11.29
C ASP A 174 8.36 -3.87 -11.92
N GLN A 175 7.58 -2.87 -11.48
CA GLN A 175 6.21 -2.66 -11.96
C GLN A 175 6.16 -1.72 -13.17
N ILE A 176 7.05 -0.72 -13.22
CA ILE A 176 7.09 0.30 -14.27
C ILE A 176 8.14 -0.09 -15.34
N PRO A 177 7.73 -0.63 -16.49
CA PRO A 177 8.66 -1.13 -17.50
C PRO A 177 9.40 0.00 -18.23
N ASP A 178 10.56 -0.30 -18.81
CA ASP A 178 11.31 0.67 -19.62
C ASP A 178 10.50 1.16 -20.83
N ALA A 179 9.66 0.29 -21.39
CA ALA A 179 8.78 0.60 -22.54
C ALA A 179 7.68 1.64 -22.23
N ILE A 180 7.57 2.13 -20.98
CA ILE A 180 6.61 3.19 -20.63
C ILE A 180 7.01 4.55 -21.22
N GLN A 181 8.30 4.74 -21.55
CA GLN A 181 8.76 5.98 -22.17
C GLN A 181 8.07 6.23 -23.53
N GLY A 182 7.55 7.42 -23.74
CA GLY A 182 6.76 7.80 -24.91
C GLY A 182 5.27 7.39 -24.83
N LYS A 183 4.87 6.58 -23.85
CA LYS A 183 3.47 6.18 -23.68
C LYS A 183 2.62 7.30 -23.09
N ARG A 184 1.31 7.20 -23.34
CA ARG A 184 0.27 7.94 -22.65
C ARG A 184 -0.10 7.18 -21.39
N ILE A 185 -0.15 7.88 -20.28
CA ILE A 185 -0.48 7.28 -18.98
C ILE A 185 -1.43 8.19 -18.20
N ARG A 186 -2.03 7.64 -17.16
CA ARG A 186 -2.63 8.38 -16.05
C ARG A 186 -1.92 7.95 -14.76
N LEU A 187 -1.73 8.89 -13.85
CA LEU A 187 -1.16 8.64 -12.53
C LEU A 187 -2.21 8.86 -11.44
N ALA A 188 -2.21 8.00 -10.44
CA ALA A 188 -2.69 8.33 -9.11
C ALA A 188 -1.49 8.82 -8.31
N TYR A 189 -1.54 10.02 -7.75
CA TYR A 189 -0.38 10.66 -7.15
C TYR A 189 -0.74 11.56 -5.97
N THR A 190 0.24 11.81 -5.14
CA THR A 190 0.20 12.85 -4.10
C THR A 190 1.25 13.91 -4.45
N PRO A 191 0.87 15.18 -4.68
CA PRO A 191 1.82 16.25 -4.94
C PRO A 191 2.46 16.71 -3.63
N GLY A 192 3.69 17.17 -3.72
CA GLY A 192 4.41 17.71 -2.57
C GLY A 192 5.52 18.67 -2.95
N ILE A 193 6.00 19.42 -1.97
CA ILE A 193 7.14 20.32 -2.12
C ILE A 193 8.39 19.57 -1.69
N ASN A 194 9.34 19.42 -2.63
CA ASN A 194 10.68 18.90 -2.33
C ASN A 194 11.67 20.07 -2.21
N ALA A 195 12.24 20.24 -1.02
CA ALA A 195 13.26 21.26 -0.75
C ALA A 195 14.64 20.60 -0.62
N TYR A 196 15.22 20.20 -1.75
CA TYR A 196 16.56 19.63 -1.78
C TYR A 196 17.59 20.70 -2.18
N ASN A 197 18.68 20.80 -1.43
CA ASN A 197 19.74 21.80 -1.64
C ASN A 197 19.25 23.26 -1.66
N GLY A 198 18.22 23.61 -0.87
CA GLY A 198 17.69 24.97 -0.78
C GLY A 198 16.80 25.40 -1.95
N ILE A 199 16.60 24.55 -2.96
CA ILE A 199 15.70 24.83 -4.08
C ILE A 199 14.39 24.05 -3.86
N ALA A 200 13.30 24.79 -3.72
CA ALA A 200 11.96 24.19 -3.65
C ALA A 200 11.47 23.84 -5.06
N SER A 201 11.07 22.60 -5.23
CA SER A 201 10.48 22.09 -6.47
C SER A 201 9.26 21.23 -6.18
N VAL A 202 8.35 21.14 -7.14
CA VAL A 202 7.21 20.24 -7.04
C VAL A 202 7.62 18.84 -7.43
N GLU A 203 7.23 17.86 -6.62
CA GLU A 203 7.43 16.44 -6.87
C GLU A 203 6.10 15.69 -6.70
N LEU A 204 5.79 14.84 -7.66
CA LEU A 204 4.64 13.96 -7.60
C LEU A 204 5.07 12.60 -7.03
N ARG A 205 4.49 12.17 -5.92
CA ARG A 205 4.68 10.81 -5.40
C ARG A 205 3.66 9.89 -6.04
N VAL A 206 4.11 8.99 -6.91
CA VAL A 206 3.25 8.02 -7.60
C VAL A 206 2.71 7.01 -6.58
N ARG A 207 1.40 6.82 -6.61
CA ARG A 207 0.69 5.80 -5.84
C ARG A 207 0.31 4.62 -6.71
N ASP A 208 -0.15 4.92 -7.91
CA ASP A 208 -0.52 3.94 -8.92
C ASP A 208 -0.46 4.57 -10.32
N TRP A 209 -0.58 3.78 -11.37
CA TRP A 209 -0.50 4.24 -12.75
C TRP A 209 -1.19 3.27 -13.71
N GLU A 210 -1.65 3.81 -14.84
CA GLU A 210 -2.21 3.02 -15.94
C GLU A 210 -1.71 3.54 -17.29
N ILE A 211 -1.59 2.64 -18.28
CA ILE A 211 -1.32 3.01 -19.67
C ILE A 211 -2.67 3.28 -20.33
N LEU A 212 -2.76 4.44 -20.98
CA LEU A 212 -3.90 4.79 -21.83
C LEU A 212 -3.66 4.30 -23.26
N GLY A 213 -4.68 3.73 -23.85
CA GLY A 213 -4.64 3.23 -25.22
C GLY A 213 -4.42 4.33 -26.26
#